data_7a4411fe13039365e7d1d03b5600605a
#
_entry.id   7a4411fe13039365e7d1d03b5600605a
#
_cell.length_a   1.000
_cell.length_b   1.000
_cell.length_c   1.000
_cell.angle_alpha   90.00
_cell.angle_beta   90.00
_cell.angle_gamma   90.00
#
_symmetry.space_group_name_H-M   'P 1'
#
loop_
_entity.id
_entity.type
_entity.pdbx_description
1 polymer ?
#
loop_
_entity_poly.entity_id
_entity_poly.type
_entity_poly.pdbx_seq_one_letter_code
_entity_poly.pdbx_strand_id
1 'polypeptide(L)'
;MDQKKIFNPKIWLTLFAVAHTFAFALWALMAGFASDAEIVEWLIEDGLPTDQIVVDEMRSAMFFLGIMAISIVPPFIATAFLLEGRPQAIMTLVCGGTMAMMWLLAMYGDVSVDGKELEADQLLGAVFAGGILYSGYLHLEDE
;
A
#
# COMPACT_ATOMS: atom_id res chain seq x y z
N MET A 1 11.70 22.44 -16.22
CA MET A 1 10.83 22.26 -15.02
C MET A 1 11.70 21.68 -13.92
N ASP A 2 11.68 22.24 -12.72
CA ASP A 2 12.56 21.82 -11.62
C ASP A 2 12.09 20.46 -11.08
N GLN A 3 12.88 19.42 -11.28
CA GLN A 3 12.55 18.05 -10.89
C GLN A 3 12.34 17.92 -9.37
N LYS A 4 13.10 18.63 -8.54
CA LYS A 4 12.94 18.63 -7.08
C LYS A 4 11.58 19.16 -6.62
N LYS A 5 10.95 20.04 -7.39
CA LYS A 5 9.60 20.52 -7.07
C LYS A 5 8.52 19.49 -7.38
N ILE A 6 8.69 18.74 -8.47
CA ILE A 6 7.73 17.66 -8.85
C ILE A 6 7.88 16.47 -7.93
N PHE A 7 9.13 16.06 -7.69
CA PHE A 7 9.46 14.93 -6.83
C PHE A 7 9.81 15.42 -5.42
N ASN A 8 8.90 16.18 -4.81
CA ASN A 8 9.04 16.64 -3.43
C ASN A 8 8.60 15.51 -2.49
N PRO A 9 9.43 15.11 -1.49
CA PRO A 9 9.10 14.05 -0.53
C PRO A 9 7.75 14.24 0.16
N LYS A 10 7.43 15.47 0.61
CA LYS A 10 6.13 15.77 1.25
C LYS A 10 4.96 15.43 0.35
N ILE A 11 5.05 15.79 -0.95
CA ILE A 11 3.96 15.54 -1.90
C ILE A 11 3.78 14.04 -2.12
N TRP A 12 4.84 13.33 -2.45
CA TRP A 12 4.75 11.91 -2.81
C TRP A 12 4.36 11.02 -1.62
N LEU A 13 4.91 11.28 -0.42
CA LEU A 13 4.55 10.55 0.79
C LEU A 13 3.09 10.83 1.19
N THR A 14 2.64 12.10 1.09
CA THR A 14 1.26 12.46 1.42
C THR A 14 0.27 11.87 0.41
N LEU A 15 0.55 11.96 -0.89
CA LEU A 15 -0.30 11.38 -1.93
C LEU A 15 -0.44 9.87 -1.73
N PHE A 16 0.66 9.18 -1.47
CA PHE A 16 0.60 7.76 -1.17
C PHE A 16 -0.21 7.47 0.09
N ALA A 17 0.07 8.17 1.20
CA ALA A 17 -0.64 7.96 2.46
C ALA A 17 -2.16 8.13 2.31
N VAL A 18 -2.60 9.16 1.58
CA VAL A 18 -4.01 9.41 1.29
C VAL A 18 -4.58 8.33 0.38
N ALA A 19 -3.95 8.05 -0.76
CA ALA A 19 -4.42 7.03 -1.70
C ALA A 19 -4.50 5.65 -1.04
N HIS A 20 -3.45 5.24 -0.31
CA HIS A 20 -3.41 3.97 0.39
C HIS A 20 -4.48 3.86 1.48
N THR A 21 -4.72 4.94 2.23
CA THR A 21 -5.77 4.95 3.27
C THR A 21 -7.15 4.71 2.67
N PHE A 22 -7.52 5.46 1.65
CA PHE A 22 -8.88 5.43 1.10
C PHE A 22 -9.13 4.30 0.10
N ALA A 23 -8.15 3.99 -0.73
CA ALA A 23 -8.32 2.96 -1.76
C ALA A 23 -8.09 1.53 -1.23
N PHE A 24 -7.34 1.35 -0.14
CA PHE A 24 -6.96 0.03 0.33
C PHE A 24 -7.21 -0.18 1.83
N ALA A 25 -6.59 0.62 2.72
CA ALA A 25 -6.59 0.34 4.15
C ALA A 25 -7.99 0.39 4.78
N LEU A 26 -8.79 1.40 4.45
CA LEU A 26 -10.18 1.50 4.92
C LEU A 26 -11.07 0.42 4.32
N TRP A 27 -10.89 0.11 3.03
CA TRP A 27 -11.63 -0.97 2.39
C TRP A 27 -11.36 -2.32 3.08
N ALA A 28 -10.10 -2.69 3.26
CA ALA A 28 -9.73 -3.95 3.92
C ALA A 28 -10.23 -4.00 5.37
N LEU A 29 -10.13 -2.89 6.11
CA LEU A 29 -10.64 -2.81 7.47
C LEU A 29 -12.16 -2.99 7.52
N MET A 30 -12.91 -2.33 6.62
CA MET A 30 -14.36 -2.45 6.54
C MET A 30 -14.79 -3.87 6.13
N ALA A 31 -14.06 -4.50 5.22
CA ALA A 31 -14.28 -5.88 4.82
C ALA A 31 -14.18 -6.86 6.01
N GLY A 32 -13.30 -6.58 6.99
CA GLY A 32 -13.22 -7.33 8.23
C GLY A 32 -14.46 -7.23 9.15
N PHE A 33 -15.36 -6.28 8.89
CA PHE A 33 -16.66 -6.12 9.57
C PHE A 33 -17.86 -6.52 8.69
N ALA A 34 -17.60 -7.07 7.50
CA ALA A 34 -18.67 -7.52 6.60
C ALA A 34 -19.49 -8.65 7.23
N SER A 35 -20.76 -8.73 6.84
CA SER A 35 -21.64 -9.81 7.25
C SER A 35 -21.23 -11.13 6.62
N ASP A 36 -21.67 -12.25 7.21
CA ASP A 36 -21.42 -13.58 6.64
C ASP A 36 -21.94 -13.69 5.20
N ALA A 37 -23.08 -13.09 4.93
CA ALA A 37 -23.69 -13.11 3.60
C ALA A 37 -22.81 -12.41 2.54
N GLU A 38 -22.23 -11.24 2.88
CA GLU A 38 -21.32 -10.52 1.98
C GLU A 38 -20.03 -11.30 1.74
N ILE A 39 -19.44 -11.90 2.78
CA ILE A 39 -18.24 -12.72 2.64
C ILE A 39 -18.51 -13.97 1.80
N VAL A 40 -19.65 -14.63 2.00
CA VAL A 40 -20.06 -15.79 1.19
C VAL A 40 -20.22 -15.40 -0.27
N GLU A 41 -20.77 -14.21 -0.57
CA GLU A 41 -20.89 -13.72 -1.95
C GLU A 41 -19.50 -13.57 -2.61
N TRP A 42 -18.52 -12.96 -1.93
CA TRP A 42 -17.14 -12.85 -2.43
C TRP A 42 -16.47 -14.21 -2.64
N LEU A 43 -16.65 -15.16 -1.67
CA LEU A 43 -16.10 -16.50 -1.80
C LEU A 43 -16.67 -17.26 -3.00
N ILE A 44 -17.98 -17.08 -3.28
CA ILE A 44 -18.62 -17.67 -4.45
C ILE A 44 -18.06 -17.08 -5.76
N GLU A 45 -17.88 -15.75 -5.82
CA GLU A 45 -17.29 -15.09 -6.98
C GLU A 45 -15.88 -15.58 -7.28
N ASP A 46 -15.08 -15.85 -6.24
CA ASP A 46 -13.72 -16.39 -6.35
C ASP A 46 -13.67 -17.92 -6.51
N GLY A 47 -14.83 -18.61 -6.49
CA GLY A 47 -14.90 -20.07 -6.59
C GLY A 47 -14.35 -20.82 -5.37
N LEU A 48 -14.36 -20.17 -4.20
CA LEU A 48 -13.85 -20.71 -2.94
C LEU A 48 -14.95 -21.40 -2.11
N PRO A 49 -14.59 -22.32 -1.16
CA PRO A 49 -15.54 -22.91 -0.25
C PRO A 49 -16.23 -21.86 0.62
N THR A 50 -17.51 -22.12 0.95
CA THR A 50 -18.36 -21.18 1.71
C THR A 50 -18.77 -21.72 3.09
N ASP A 51 -18.03 -22.68 3.63
CA ASP A 51 -18.27 -23.15 4.98
C ASP A 51 -17.87 -22.10 6.03
N GLN A 52 -18.46 -22.18 7.23
CA GLN A 52 -18.31 -21.17 8.25
C GLN A 52 -16.86 -20.93 8.68
N ILE A 53 -16.00 -21.95 8.59
CA ILE A 53 -14.59 -21.83 8.96
C ILE A 53 -13.88 -20.90 7.96
N VAL A 54 -14.13 -21.08 6.66
CA VAL A 54 -13.55 -20.25 5.60
C VAL A 54 -14.07 -18.80 5.70
N VAL A 55 -15.36 -18.61 5.99
CA VAL A 55 -15.96 -17.29 6.23
C VAL A 55 -15.27 -16.57 7.40
N ASP A 56 -15.05 -17.24 8.51
CA ASP A 56 -14.42 -16.68 9.70
C ASP A 56 -12.92 -16.37 9.47
N GLU A 57 -12.21 -17.25 8.74
CA GLU A 57 -10.82 -17.04 8.34
C GLU A 57 -10.69 -15.84 7.39
N MET A 58 -11.54 -15.73 6.38
CA MET A 58 -11.55 -14.60 5.45
C MET A 58 -11.79 -13.29 6.19
N ARG A 59 -12.80 -13.22 7.06
CA ARG A 59 -13.06 -12.05 7.90
C ARG A 59 -11.86 -11.65 8.73
N SER A 60 -11.26 -12.62 9.40
CA SER A 60 -10.09 -12.40 10.26
C SER A 60 -8.89 -11.91 9.45
N ALA A 61 -8.66 -12.49 8.27
CA ALA A 61 -7.60 -12.08 7.35
C ALA A 61 -7.79 -10.65 6.86
N MET A 62 -9.01 -10.26 6.45
CA MET A 62 -9.32 -8.91 5.99
C MET A 62 -9.19 -7.88 7.12
N PHE A 63 -9.66 -8.20 8.32
CA PHE A 63 -9.49 -7.33 9.48
C PHE A 63 -8.01 -7.10 9.80
N PHE A 64 -7.21 -8.18 9.84
CA PHE A 64 -5.77 -8.10 10.08
C PHE A 64 -5.06 -7.31 8.98
N LEU A 65 -5.40 -7.56 7.72
CA LEU A 65 -4.87 -6.83 6.57
C LEU A 65 -5.16 -5.33 6.68
N GLY A 66 -6.38 -4.95 7.07
CA GLY A 66 -6.77 -3.56 7.29
C GLY A 66 -5.97 -2.88 8.40
N ILE A 67 -5.75 -3.55 9.54
CA ILE A 67 -4.91 -3.03 10.62
C ILE A 67 -3.46 -2.87 10.15
N MET A 68 -2.91 -3.85 9.46
CA MET A 68 -1.55 -3.79 8.92
C MET A 68 -1.40 -2.65 7.91
N ALA A 69 -2.36 -2.51 7.01
CA ALA A 69 -2.37 -1.47 5.99
C ALA A 69 -2.44 -0.07 6.61
N ILE A 70 -3.32 0.16 7.61
CA ILE A 70 -3.42 1.47 8.24
C ILE A 70 -2.19 1.82 9.08
N SER A 71 -1.48 0.81 9.63
CA SER A 71 -0.28 1.03 10.44
C SER A 71 0.91 1.56 9.64
N ILE A 72 0.89 1.43 8.32
CA ILE A 72 1.92 1.97 7.42
C ILE A 72 1.78 3.48 7.26
N VAL A 73 0.58 4.03 7.38
CA VAL A 73 0.29 5.45 7.11
C VAL A 73 1.05 6.42 8.04
N PRO A 74 1.07 6.23 9.39
CA PRO A 74 1.76 7.15 10.29
C PRO A 74 3.23 7.39 9.98
N PRO A 75 4.09 6.39 9.69
CA PRO A 75 5.47 6.62 9.28
C PRO A 75 5.61 7.50 8.04
N PHE A 76 4.75 7.34 7.03
CA PHE A 76 4.77 8.16 5.82
C PHE A 76 4.42 9.62 6.14
N ILE A 77 3.37 9.85 6.93
CA ILE A 77 2.96 11.19 7.35
C ILE A 77 4.02 11.82 8.25
N ALA A 78 4.58 11.07 9.22
CA ALA A 78 5.65 11.56 10.07
C ALA A 78 6.88 11.97 9.25
N THR A 79 7.31 11.16 8.28
CA THR A 79 8.41 11.49 7.38
C THR A 79 8.12 12.74 6.57
N ALA A 80 6.89 12.89 6.06
CA ALA A 80 6.50 14.04 5.25
C ALA A 80 6.53 15.37 6.02
N PHE A 81 6.13 15.37 7.30
CA PHE A 81 5.85 16.60 8.03
C PHE A 81 6.74 16.87 9.25
N LEU A 82 7.39 15.85 9.81
CA LEU A 82 8.24 15.99 10.99
C LEU A 82 9.74 15.98 10.68
N LEU A 83 10.11 15.60 9.45
CA LEU A 83 11.51 15.58 9.01
C LEU A 83 11.74 16.59 7.89
N GLU A 84 12.96 17.09 7.79
CA GLU A 84 13.40 18.01 6.74
C GLU A 84 14.83 17.66 6.27
N GLY A 85 15.20 18.12 5.07
CA GLY A 85 16.52 17.92 4.48
C GLY A 85 16.89 16.43 4.35
N ARG A 86 18.16 16.13 4.58
CA ARG A 86 18.72 14.78 4.43
C ARG A 86 18.04 13.68 5.27
N PRO A 87 17.66 13.89 6.54
CA PRO A 87 16.89 12.91 7.29
C PRO A 87 15.56 12.55 6.65
N GLN A 88 14.84 13.52 6.11
CA GLN A 88 13.60 13.29 5.36
C GLN A 88 13.87 12.46 4.11
N ALA A 89 14.91 12.79 3.34
CA ALA A 89 15.29 12.07 2.14
C ALA A 89 15.61 10.59 2.42
N ILE A 90 16.40 10.31 3.47
CA ILE A 90 16.74 8.94 3.87
C ILE A 90 15.48 8.17 4.28
N MET A 91 14.63 8.76 5.13
CA MET A 91 13.38 8.09 5.54
C MET A 91 12.41 7.91 4.38
N THR A 92 12.41 8.83 3.40
CA THR A 92 11.63 8.67 2.17
C THR A 92 12.11 7.47 1.36
N LEU A 93 13.42 7.25 1.26
CA LEU A 93 13.97 6.04 0.62
C LEU A 93 13.59 4.75 1.37
N VAL A 94 13.60 4.78 2.70
CA VAL A 94 13.15 3.63 3.51
C VAL A 94 11.66 3.35 3.26
N CYS A 95 10.81 4.36 3.31
CA CYS A 95 9.38 4.24 3.01
C CYS A 95 9.13 3.69 1.60
N GLY A 96 9.80 4.26 0.60
CA GLY A 96 9.70 3.83 -0.79
C GLY A 96 10.21 2.41 -1.01
N GLY A 97 11.32 2.02 -0.37
CA GLY A 97 11.88 0.67 -0.43
C GLY A 97 10.95 -0.36 0.21
N THR A 98 10.36 -0.04 1.37
CA THR A 98 9.36 -0.91 2.02
C THR A 98 8.16 -1.11 1.12
N MET A 99 7.64 -0.03 0.53
CA MET A 99 6.51 -0.10 -0.39
C MET A 99 6.84 -0.91 -1.65
N ALA A 100 8.01 -0.70 -2.26
CA ALA A 100 8.44 -1.44 -3.43
C ALA A 100 8.54 -2.95 -3.12
N MET A 101 9.06 -3.31 -1.96
CA MET A 101 9.15 -4.72 -1.54
C MET A 101 7.76 -5.34 -1.34
N MET A 102 6.84 -4.65 -0.67
CA MET A 102 5.46 -5.13 -0.48
C MET A 102 4.75 -5.32 -1.83
N TRP A 103 4.90 -4.35 -2.73
CA TRP A 103 4.33 -4.42 -4.07
C TRP A 103 4.92 -5.58 -4.89
N LEU A 104 6.24 -5.80 -4.85
CA LEU A 104 6.89 -6.93 -5.54
C LEU A 104 6.43 -8.29 -4.99
N LEU A 105 6.22 -8.40 -3.67
CA LEU A 105 5.71 -9.61 -3.05
C LEU A 105 4.25 -9.90 -3.46
N ALA A 106 3.41 -8.86 -3.52
CA ALA A 106 2.03 -8.98 -3.99
C ALA A 106 1.99 -9.43 -5.46
N MET A 107 2.76 -8.76 -6.34
CA MET A 107 2.88 -9.17 -7.74
C MET A 107 3.39 -10.60 -7.91
N TYR A 108 4.38 -11.00 -7.10
CA TYR A 108 4.88 -12.37 -7.17
C TYR A 108 3.77 -13.38 -6.85
N GLY A 109 2.94 -13.12 -5.85
CA GLY A 109 1.76 -13.92 -5.53
C GLY A 109 0.81 -14.02 -6.72
N ASP A 110 0.33 -12.88 -7.22
CA ASP A 110 -0.64 -12.81 -8.31
C ASP A 110 -0.15 -13.46 -9.61
N VAL A 111 1.04 -13.10 -10.06
CA VAL A 111 1.56 -13.56 -11.36
C VAL A 111 2.16 -14.97 -11.30
N SER A 112 2.95 -15.26 -10.26
CA SER A 112 3.71 -16.51 -10.20
C SER A 112 2.95 -17.66 -9.53
N VAL A 113 2.02 -17.35 -8.62
CA VAL A 113 1.23 -18.35 -7.91
C VAL A 113 -0.14 -18.52 -8.55
N ASP A 114 -0.85 -17.43 -8.79
CA ASP A 114 -2.23 -17.46 -9.30
C ASP A 114 -2.31 -17.37 -10.83
N GLY A 115 -1.19 -17.04 -11.52
CA GLY A 115 -1.14 -16.92 -12.98
C GLY A 115 -1.96 -15.76 -13.54
N LYS A 116 -2.27 -14.76 -12.72
CA LYS A 116 -3.03 -13.57 -13.12
C LYS A 116 -2.17 -12.62 -13.96
N GLU A 117 -2.81 -11.88 -14.85
CA GLU A 117 -2.17 -10.78 -15.57
C GLU A 117 -2.04 -9.56 -14.65
N LEU A 118 -1.04 -8.70 -14.97
CA LEU A 118 -0.84 -7.43 -14.24
C LEU A 118 -2.02 -6.49 -14.43
N GLU A 119 -2.62 -6.08 -13.34
CA GLU A 119 -3.74 -5.15 -13.32
C GLU A 119 -3.29 -3.68 -13.15
N ALA A 120 -4.20 -2.74 -13.46
CA ALA A 120 -3.89 -1.31 -13.43
C ALA A 120 -3.53 -0.78 -12.03
N ASP A 121 -4.10 -1.33 -10.97
CA ASP A 121 -3.81 -1.00 -9.58
C ASP A 121 -2.39 -1.41 -9.17
N GLN A 122 -1.90 -2.55 -9.67
CA GLN A 122 -0.53 -3.00 -9.48
C GLN A 122 0.47 -2.05 -10.17
N LEU A 123 0.14 -1.54 -11.36
CA LEU A 123 0.93 -0.51 -12.04
C LEU A 123 0.95 0.80 -11.25
N LEU A 124 -0.17 1.17 -10.63
CA LEU A 124 -0.24 2.35 -9.77
C LEU A 124 0.67 2.21 -8.54
N GLY A 125 0.73 1.02 -7.94
CA GLY A 125 1.67 0.69 -6.86
C GLY A 125 3.13 0.93 -7.25
N ALA A 126 3.53 0.48 -8.47
CA ALA A 126 4.86 0.73 -9.00
C ALA A 126 5.17 2.22 -9.19
N VAL A 127 4.20 3.00 -9.69
CA VAL A 127 4.35 4.45 -9.87
C VAL A 127 4.59 5.14 -8.53
N PHE A 128 3.83 4.81 -7.49
CA PHE A 128 4.02 5.36 -6.15
C PHE A 128 5.38 4.97 -5.57
N ALA A 129 5.75 3.69 -5.61
CA ALA A 129 7.04 3.22 -5.12
C ALA A 129 8.20 3.92 -5.82
N GLY A 130 8.18 3.98 -7.15
CA GLY A 130 9.18 4.66 -7.96
C GLY A 130 9.25 6.16 -7.70
N GLY A 131 8.10 6.83 -7.60
CA GLY A 131 8.01 8.26 -7.30
C GLY A 131 8.56 8.62 -5.92
N ILE A 132 8.26 7.83 -4.89
CA ILE A 132 8.78 8.01 -3.53
C ILE A 132 10.29 7.77 -3.50
N LEU A 133 10.78 6.67 -4.08
CA LEU A 133 12.20 6.36 -4.14
C LEU A 133 12.99 7.46 -4.88
N TYR A 134 12.50 7.88 -6.04
CA TYR A 134 13.16 8.93 -6.82
C TYR A 134 13.13 10.27 -6.09
N SER A 135 12.04 10.59 -5.42
CA SER A 135 11.92 11.77 -4.58
C SER A 135 12.97 11.78 -3.46
N GLY A 136 13.10 10.68 -2.70
CA GLY A 136 14.12 10.54 -1.67
C GLY A 136 15.54 10.68 -2.24
N TYR A 137 15.81 10.03 -3.38
CA TYR A 137 17.13 10.10 -4.03
C TYR A 137 17.54 11.54 -4.43
N LEU A 138 16.63 12.30 -5.04
CA LEU A 138 16.90 13.67 -5.47
C LEU A 138 17.22 14.64 -4.32
N HIS A 139 16.76 14.32 -3.11
CA HIS A 139 16.91 15.18 -1.92
C HIS A 139 17.99 14.70 -0.93
N LEU A 140 18.78 13.66 -1.29
CA LEU A 140 19.85 13.14 -0.41
C LEU A 140 20.94 14.16 -0.07
N GLU A 141 21.17 15.13 -0.94
CA GLU A 141 22.20 16.17 -0.79
C GLU A 141 21.64 17.47 -0.17
N ASP A 142 20.36 17.52 0.15
CA ASP A 142 19.75 18.67 0.82
C ASP A 142 20.22 18.69 2.30
N GLU A 143 20.69 19.88 2.74
CA GLU A 143 21.14 20.11 4.12
C GLU A 143 19.97 20.30 5.09
#